data_b603f8f7672dd5482a87f783a2559d0e
#
_entry.id   b603f8f7672dd5482a87f783a2559d0e
#
_cell.length_a   1.000
_cell.length_b   1.000
_cell.length_c   1.000
_cell.angle_alpha   90.00
_cell.angle_beta   90.00
_cell.angle_gamma   90.00
#
_symmetry.space_group_name_H-M   'P 1'
#
loop_
_entity.id
_entity.type
_entity.pdbx_description
1 polymer ?
#
loop_
_entity_poly.entity_id
_entity_poly.type
_entity_poly.pdbx_seq_one_letter_code
_entity_poly.pdbx_strand_id
1 'polypeptide(L)'
;MESHSSISQRQSYEASRSSMPRRQSYEEARLQRRRTMESELATIEAESIGDALPEGLKAEGFTEKAVPVIVTKSRKYLPIILNLTHGAIWGVLVRKGLIQSTTYNGSFLSGVVWANFTACVVMGLAVDGEELWMTLLENKTYPSKSAIPLYTSITTGFCGTVSSFSTVLLDAFNKSADTSIGKHFQYPNRAYGIMEFLAVILTQLGLSMMGFHIGKHLLQVCDKYVSSMTEKVYLFLEILSMALGVSLIIITCFLIGFKSHGAWRSWTFSMLFAPFGAVLRFYMSKYLNTKIKNFPMGTFAANMLGTLLLAIFTLLGRGKLPLGRRINSHIMGCHVLIGLDDGFCGALTTVSTFMAELFALKTFHSYRYGIVSVMVGYALMVLVLGSYNWTVGLTDPVCS
;
A
#
# COMPACT_ATOMS: atom_id res chain seq x y z
N MET A 1 46.84 -11.40 24.96
CA MET A 1 46.20 -12.68 25.39
C MET A 1 45.04 -13.14 24.45
N GLU A 2 44.77 -12.43 23.36
CA GLU A 2 43.66 -12.75 22.42
C GLU A 2 44.07 -13.59 21.18
N SER A 3 45.35 -13.79 20.92
CA SER A 3 45.82 -14.53 19.73
C SER A 3 45.84 -16.06 19.90
N HIS A 4 45.75 -16.60 21.12
CA HIS A 4 45.78 -18.05 21.36
C HIS A 4 44.39 -18.72 21.29
N SER A 5 43.30 -18.00 21.47
CA SER A 5 41.93 -18.58 21.41
C SER A 5 41.42 -18.85 19.97
N SER A 6 41.84 -18.03 19.03
CA SER A 6 41.42 -18.17 17.64
C SER A 6 42.11 -19.30 16.88
N ILE A 7 43.33 -19.64 17.27
CA ILE A 7 44.11 -20.76 16.69
C ILE A 7 43.55 -22.10 17.21
N SER A 8 43.18 -22.19 18.48
CA SER A 8 42.57 -23.40 19.07
C SER A 8 41.21 -23.72 18.48
N GLN A 9 40.38 -22.70 18.22
CA GLN A 9 39.08 -22.89 17.55
C GLN A 9 39.21 -23.33 16.08
N ARG A 10 40.17 -22.79 15.34
CA ARG A 10 40.47 -23.25 13.97
C ARG A 10 40.96 -24.69 13.91
N GLN A 11 41.86 -25.09 14.82
CA GLN A 11 42.37 -26.46 14.88
C GLN A 11 41.30 -27.47 15.28
N SER A 12 40.37 -27.12 16.19
CA SER A 12 39.24 -28.02 16.55
C SER A 12 38.21 -28.12 15.40
N TYR A 13 38.03 -27.06 14.60
CA TYR A 13 37.16 -27.09 13.43
C TYR A 13 37.74 -27.92 12.28
N GLU A 14 39.06 -27.87 12.05
CA GLU A 14 39.75 -28.69 11.06
C GLU A 14 39.83 -30.16 11.46
N ALA A 15 40.01 -30.45 12.74
CA ALA A 15 40.03 -31.85 13.26
C ALA A 15 38.63 -32.50 13.19
N SER A 16 37.56 -31.73 13.42
CA SER A 16 36.19 -32.21 13.22
C SER A 16 35.85 -32.51 11.76
N ARG A 17 36.45 -31.80 10.82
CA ARG A 17 36.24 -31.96 9.39
C ARG A 17 36.93 -33.18 8.79
N SER A 18 38.04 -33.66 9.44
CA SER A 18 38.80 -34.85 8.99
C SER A 18 38.15 -36.18 9.40
N SER A 19 37.20 -36.17 10.36
CA SER A 19 36.52 -37.36 10.85
C SER A 19 35.14 -37.66 10.23
N MET A 20 34.62 -36.75 9.37
CA MET A 20 33.34 -36.98 8.69
C MET A 20 33.49 -37.88 7.45
N PRO A 21 32.55 -38.80 7.18
CA PRO A 21 32.53 -39.57 5.96
C PRO A 21 32.44 -38.63 4.76
N ARG A 22 33.25 -38.81 3.73
CA ARG A 22 33.33 -37.98 2.52
C ARG A 22 31.96 -37.62 1.92
N ARG A 23 30.97 -38.48 2.05
CA ARG A 23 29.60 -38.28 1.56
C ARG A 23 28.84 -37.20 2.34
N GLN A 24 28.96 -37.14 3.68
CA GLN A 24 28.33 -36.12 4.52
C GLN A 24 28.94 -34.74 4.28
N SER A 25 30.25 -34.65 4.17
CA SER A 25 30.95 -33.41 3.83
C SER A 25 30.54 -32.85 2.44
N TYR A 26 30.26 -33.72 1.47
CA TYR A 26 29.80 -33.31 0.14
C TYR A 26 28.34 -32.80 0.17
N GLU A 27 27.46 -33.45 0.92
CA GLU A 27 26.08 -33.04 1.09
C GLU A 27 25.97 -31.69 1.84
N GLU A 28 26.74 -31.51 2.88
CA GLU A 28 26.81 -30.22 3.60
C GLU A 28 27.34 -29.10 2.72
N ALA A 29 28.38 -29.32 1.94
CA ALA A 29 28.91 -28.34 1.00
C ALA A 29 27.90 -28.01 -0.10
N ARG A 30 27.11 -29.00 -0.58
CA ARG A 30 26.03 -28.81 -1.53
C ARG A 30 24.87 -28.00 -0.95
N LEU A 31 24.46 -28.31 0.28
CA LEU A 31 23.43 -27.56 1.00
C LEU A 31 23.86 -26.12 1.28
N GLN A 32 25.12 -25.92 1.64
CA GLN A 32 25.67 -24.60 1.90
C GLN A 32 25.72 -23.76 0.60
N ARG A 33 26.16 -24.32 -0.52
CA ARG A 33 26.11 -23.65 -1.84
C ARG A 33 24.69 -23.30 -2.25
N ARG A 34 23.74 -24.21 -2.03
CA ARG A 34 22.33 -23.94 -2.34
C ARG A 34 21.77 -22.81 -1.50
N ARG A 35 22.04 -22.78 -0.19
CA ARG A 35 21.64 -21.67 0.70
C ARG A 35 22.27 -20.33 0.31
N THR A 36 23.55 -20.34 -0.08
CA THR A 36 24.23 -19.13 -0.55
C THR A 36 23.58 -18.61 -1.85
N MET A 37 23.33 -19.49 -2.82
CA MET A 37 22.69 -19.16 -4.07
C MET A 37 21.24 -18.66 -3.90
N GLU A 38 20.47 -19.29 -3.03
CA GLU A 38 19.13 -18.85 -2.66
C GLU A 38 19.15 -17.47 -1.96
N SER A 39 20.16 -17.21 -1.11
CA SER A 39 20.32 -15.91 -0.45
C SER A 39 20.77 -14.81 -1.41
N GLU A 40 21.61 -15.11 -2.39
CA GLU A 40 22.03 -14.19 -3.45
C GLU A 40 20.86 -13.85 -4.38
N LEU A 41 20.10 -14.86 -4.83
CA LEU A 41 18.89 -14.64 -5.64
C LEU A 41 17.86 -13.79 -4.91
N ALA A 42 17.60 -14.07 -3.63
CA ALA A 42 16.68 -13.28 -2.82
C ALA A 42 17.18 -11.83 -2.60
N THR A 43 18.51 -11.63 -2.57
CA THR A 43 19.08 -10.28 -2.45
C THR A 43 18.93 -9.51 -3.76
N ILE A 44 19.20 -10.14 -4.91
CA ILE A 44 19.02 -9.55 -6.25
C ILE A 44 17.55 -9.21 -6.48
N GLU A 45 16.63 -10.10 -6.10
CA GLU A 45 15.20 -9.87 -6.23
C GLU A 45 14.74 -8.70 -5.33
N ALA A 46 15.21 -8.62 -4.09
CA ALA A 46 14.91 -7.53 -3.17
C ALA A 46 15.46 -6.19 -3.68
N GLU A 47 16.64 -6.18 -4.29
CA GLU A 47 17.24 -4.98 -4.90
C GLU A 47 16.42 -4.53 -6.11
N SER A 48 16.01 -5.44 -7.01
CA SER A 48 15.19 -5.10 -8.18
C SER A 48 13.82 -4.52 -7.78
N ILE A 49 13.19 -5.07 -6.75
CA ILE A 49 11.94 -4.54 -6.20
C ILE A 49 12.19 -3.16 -5.55
N GLY A 50 13.30 -2.99 -4.83
CA GLY A 50 13.69 -1.72 -4.21
C GLY A 50 13.83 -0.58 -5.22
N ASP A 51 14.44 -0.85 -6.37
CA ASP A 51 14.61 0.12 -7.45
C ASP A 51 13.30 0.43 -8.19
N ALA A 52 12.38 -0.50 -8.21
CA ALA A 52 11.06 -0.35 -8.82
C ALA A 52 10.04 0.35 -7.91
N LEU A 53 10.31 0.49 -6.60
CA LEU A 53 9.42 1.19 -5.69
C LEU A 53 9.31 2.68 -6.07
N PRO A 54 8.09 3.24 -6.16
CA PRO A 54 7.86 4.61 -6.64
C PRO A 54 8.56 5.69 -5.81
N GLU A 55 9.04 5.36 -4.62
CA GLU A 55 9.38 6.30 -3.56
C GLU A 55 10.74 6.02 -2.90
N GLY A 56 11.62 5.32 -3.63
CA GLY A 56 13.05 5.30 -3.35
C GLY A 56 13.46 4.68 -2.01
N LEU A 57 13.26 3.38 -1.85
CA LEU A 57 14.17 2.58 -1.06
C LEU A 57 15.46 2.45 -1.90
N LYS A 58 16.40 3.40 -1.75
CA LYS A 58 17.68 3.30 -2.46
C LYS A 58 18.41 2.06 -1.96
N ALA A 59 18.65 1.12 -2.86
CA ALA A 59 19.71 0.15 -2.67
C ALA A 59 21.05 0.94 -2.49
N GLU A 60 21.85 0.56 -1.51
CA GLU A 60 23.15 1.20 -1.25
C GLU A 60 24.04 1.03 -2.48
N GLY A 61 24.36 2.11 -3.17
CA GLY A 61 25.44 2.10 -4.17
C GLY A 61 25.36 3.08 -5.30
N PHE A 62 24.26 3.74 -5.58
CA PHE A 62 24.22 4.71 -6.67
C PHE A 62 24.43 6.13 -6.18
N THR A 63 25.67 6.62 -6.29
CA THR A 63 25.98 8.04 -6.28
C THR A 63 25.37 8.68 -7.53
N GLU A 64 24.31 9.45 -7.30
CA GLU A 64 23.69 10.30 -8.30
C GLU A 64 24.71 11.31 -8.83
N LYS A 65 25.29 11.04 -10.01
CA LYS A 65 25.98 12.10 -10.76
C LYS A 65 24.89 13.07 -11.22
N ALA A 66 24.83 14.21 -10.57
CA ALA A 66 23.95 15.30 -10.91
C ALA A 66 24.22 15.75 -12.36
N VAL A 67 23.29 15.46 -13.26
CA VAL A 67 23.21 16.15 -14.55
C VAL A 67 22.53 17.49 -14.28
N PRO A 68 23.14 18.64 -14.56
CA PRO A 68 22.52 19.94 -14.32
C PRO A 68 21.51 20.23 -15.45
N VAL A 69 20.30 19.75 -15.31
CA VAL A 69 19.16 20.27 -16.08
C VAL A 69 18.49 21.33 -15.21
N ILE A 70 18.67 22.60 -15.57
CA ILE A 70 17.94 23.74 -15.02
C ILE A 70 16.48 23.65 -15.50
N VAL A 71 15.73 22.73 -14.92
CA VAL A 71 14.28 22.71 -15.01
C VAL A 71 13.80 23.22 -13.67
N THR A 72 13.14 24.36 -13.66
CA THR A 72 12.49 24.92 -12.46
C THR A 72 11.74 23.81 -11.73
N LYS A 73 11.92 23.70 -10.42
CA LYS A 73 11.35 22.63 -9.56
C LYS A 73 9.86 22.36 -9.86
N SER A 74 9.10 23.39 -10.18
CA SER A 74 7.67 23.32 -10.51
C SER A 74 7.40 22.53 -11.81
N ARG A 75 8.21 22.69 -12.85
CA ARG A 75 8.01 21.95 -14.11
C ARG A 75 8.32 20.45 -14.02
N LYS A 76 9.18 20.05 -13.08
CA LYS A 76 9.54 18.64 -12.88
C LYS A 76 8.43 17.82 -12.21
N TYR A 77 7.67 18.43 -11.30
CA TYR A 77 6.66 17.70 -10.50
C TYR A 77 5.23 17.81 -11.08
N LEU A 78 4.95 18.79 -11.90
CA LEU A 78 3.61 18.97 -12.47
C LEU A 78 3.12 17.73 -13.27
N PRO A 79 3.91 17.15 -14.19
CA PRO A 79 3.51 15.92 -14.89
C PRO A 79 3.23 14.76 -13.92
N ILE A 80 4.06 14.59 -12.89
CA ILE A 80 3.88 13.52 -11.90
C ILE A 80 2.56 13.73 -11.14
N ILE A 81 2.28 14.96 -10.67
CA ILE A 81 1.06 15.27 -9.92
C ILE A 81 -0.19 15.07 -10.75
N LEU A 82 -0.19 15.51 -12.02
CA LEU A 82 -1.34 15.36 -12.91
C LEU A 82 -1.60 13.88 -13.26
N ASN A 83 -0.56 13.14 -13.57
CA ASN A 83 -0.67 11.68 -13.81
C ASN A 83 -1.11 10.94 -12.54
N LEU A 84 -0.57 11.30 -11.37
CA LEU A 84 -0.96 10.75 -10.08
C LEU A 84 -2.46 11.01 -9.79
N THR A 85 -2.92 12.21 -10.09
CA THR A 85 -4.33 12.59 -9.97
C THR A 85 -5.24 11.71 -10.82
N HIS A 86 -4.88 11.48 -12.08
CA HIS A 86 -5.58 10.56 -12.97
C HIS A 86 -5.66 9.15 -12.37
N GLY A 87 -4.51 8.59 -11.95
CA GLY A 87 -4.46 7.27 -11.32
C GLY A 87 -5.28 7.19 -10.03
N ALA A 88 -5.24 8.22 -9.17
CA ALA A 88 -5.98 8.25 -7.91
C ALA A 88 -7.50 8.30 -8.10
N ILE A 89 -8.02 9.07 -9.07
CA ILE A 89 -9.46 9.13 -9.35
C ILE A 89 -9.95 7.76 -9.84
N TRP A 90 -9.26 7.13 -10.79
CA TRP A 90 -9.61 5.78 -11.23
C TRP A 90 -9.46 4.76 -10.10
N GLY A 91 -8.42 4.91 -9.28
CA GLY A 91 -8.18 4.04 -8.13
C GLY A 91 -9.36 4.04 -7.14
N VAL A 92 -9.88 5.21 -6.77
CA VAL A 92 -11.02 5.29 -5.86
C VAL A 92 -12.31 4.76 -6.48
N LEU A 93 -12.53 4.98 -7.78
CA LEU A 93 -13.69 4.43 -8.50
C LEU A 93 -13.66 2.91 -8.52
N VAL A 94 -12.53 2.32 -8.88
CA VAL A 94 -12.34 0.86 -8.91
C VAL A 94 -12.51 0.28 -7.50
N ARG A 95 -11.90 0.88 -6.46
CA ARG A 95 -12.07 0.42 -5.09
C ARG A 95 -13.53 0.42 -4.65
N LYS A 96 -14.24 1.54 -4.83
CA LYS A 96 -15.67 1.63 -4.46
C LYS A 96 -16.52 0.65 -5.26
N GLY A 97 -16.24 0.49 -6.55
CA GLY A 97 -16.94 -0.48 -7.40
C GLY A 97 -16.71 -1.91 -6.92
N LEU A 98 -15.47 -2.31 -6.63
CA LEU A 98 -15.16 -3.64 -6.10
C LEU A 98 -15.81 -3.89 -4.74
N ILE A 99 -15.75 -2.94 -3.81
CA ILE A 99 -16.38 -3.06 -2.51
C ILE A 99 -17.89 -3.21 -2.67
N GLN A 100 -18.55 -2.38 -3.47
CA GLN A 100 -19.99 -2.43 -3.66
C GLN A 100 -20.46 -3.72 -4.35
N SER A 101 -19.71 -4.22 -5.32
CA SER A 101 -20.07 -5.45 -6.05
C SER A 101 -19.83 -6.74 -5.26
N THR A 102 -19.01 -6.68 -4.20
CA THR A 102 -18.62 -7.86 -3.40
C THR A 102 -19.18 -7.84 -1.98
N THR A 103 -19.83 -6.75 -1.56
CA THR A 103 -20.45 -6.64 -0.23
C THR A 103 -21.95 -7.00 -0.33
N TYR A 104 -22.35 -8.03 0.39
CA TYR A 104 -23.74 -8.50 0.49
C TYR A 104 -24.06 -8.95 1.92
N ASN A 105 -25.35 -9.06 2.24
CA ASN A 105 -25.78 -9.53 3.56
C ASN A 105 -25.33 -10.98 3.79
N GLY A 106 -24.53 -11.20 4.84
CA GLY A 106 -23.95 -12.51 5.17
C GLY A 106 -22.52 -12.70 4.63
N SER A 107 -21.96 -11.77 3.85
CA SER A 107 -20.54 -11.85 3.47
C SER A 107 -19.65 -11.86 4.72
N PHE A 108 -18.77 -12.87 4.82
CA PHE A 108 -17.81 -12.99 5.92
C PHE A 108 -16.66 -11.98 5.74
N LEU A 109 -16.16 -11.83 4.53
CA LEU A 109 -15.08 -10.91 4.19
C LEU A 109 -15.65 -9.56 3.75
N SER A 110 -15.02 -8.50 4.19
CA SER A 110 -15.28 -7.16 3.71
C SER A 110 -14.82 -7.01 2.25
N GLY A 111 -15.54 -6.22 1.45
CA GLY A 111 -15.21 -6.01 0.03
C GLY A 111 -13.81 -5.41 -0.21
N VAL A 112 -13.18 -4.82 0.82
CA VAL A 112 -11.82 -4.28 0.73
C VAL A 112 -10.76 -5.36 0.44
N VAL A 113 -11.03 -6.62 0.77
CA VAL A 113 -10.14 -7.76 0.41
C VAL A 113 -9.91 -7.81 -1.10
N TRP A 114 -10.98 -7.71 -1.88
CA TRP A 114 -10.91 -7.75 -3.34
C TRP A 114 -10.19 -6.54 -3.93
N ALA A 115 -10.40 -5.37 -3.35
CA ALA A 115 -9.72 -4.15 -3.75
C ALA A 115 -8.21 -4.27 -3.48
N ASN A 116 -7.80 -4.70 -2.27
CA ASN A 116 -6.41 -4.89 -1.92
C ASN A 116 -5.73 -5.97 -2.77
N PHE A 117 -6.40 -7.10 -2.97
CA PHE A 117 -5.91 -8.19 -3.82
C PHE A 117 -5.65 -7.69 -5.26
N THR A 118 -6.66 -7.04 -5.89
CA THR A 118 -6.54 -6.52 -7.25
C THR A 118 -5.43 -5.48 -7.37
N ALA A 119 -5.34 -4.56 -6.41
CA ALA A 119 -4.28 -3.56 -6.37
C ALA A 119 -2.89 -4.21 -6.28
N CYS A 120 -2.74 -5.28 -5.49
CA CYS A 120 -1.48 -5.99 -5.34
C CYS A 120 -1.12 -6.78 -6.61
N VAL A 121 -2.11 -7.37 -7.32
CA VAL A 121 -1.85 -7.99 -8.63
C VAL A 121 -1.29 -6.98 -9.62
N VAL A 122 -1.95 -5.82 -9.76
CA VAL A 122 -1.47 -4.76 -10.66
C VAL A 122 -0.13 -4.19 -10.22
N MET A 123 0.12 -4.07 -8.90
CA MET A 123 1.40 -3.63 -8.36
C MET A 123 2.52 -4.64 -8.71
N GLY A 124 2.27 -5.94 -8.56
CA GLY A 124 3.23 -7.00 -8.92
C GLY A 124 3.59 -6.96 -10.41
N LEU A 125 2.60 -6.79 -11.29
CA LEU A 125 2.81 -6.58 -12.72
C LEU A 125 3.67 -5.33 -13.00
N ALA A 126 3.39 -4.21 -12.34
CA ALA A 126 4.10 -2.96 -12.57
C ALA A 126 5.56 -3.01 -12.10
N VAL A 127 5.80 -3.60 -10.92
CA VAL A 127 7.13 -3.67 -10.28
C VAL A 127 8.07 -4.56 -11.09
N ASP A 128 7.62 -5.72 -11.54
CA ASP A 128 8.44 -6.67 -12.28
C ASP A 128 8.59 -6.32 -13.79
N GLY A 129 7.69 -5.45 -14.32
CA GLY A 129 7.69 -5.04 -15.73
C GLY A 129 8.84 -4.11 -16.08
N GLU A 130 10.00 -4.66 -16.44
CA GLU A 130 11.17 -3.88 -16.87
C GLU A 130 11.14 -3.60 -18.38
N GLU A 131 10.82 -4.60 -19.18
CA GLU A 131 10.81 -4.53 -20.64
C GLU A 131 9.97 -3.34 -21.16
N LEU A 132 8.80 -3.11 -20.60
CA LEU A 132 7.92 -2.01 -21.00
C LEU A 132 8.60 -0.62 -20.94
N TRP A 133 9.48 -0.41 -19.97
CA TRP A 133 10.14 0.87 -19.69
C TRP A 133 11.59 0.93 -20.17
N MET A 134 12.12 -0.18 -20.74
CA MET A 134 13.54 -0.36 -21.07
C MET A 134 14.05 0.77 -21.96
N THR A 135 13.37 1.09 -23.06
CA THR A 135 13.78 2.17 -23.98
C THR A 135 13.95 3.52 -23.29
N LEU A 136 13.07 3.85 -22.34
CA LEU A 136 13.12 5.13 -21.61
C LEU A 136 14.28 5.19 -20.61
N LEU A 137 14.65 4.05 -20.05
CA LEU A 137 15.73 3.92 -19.09
C LEU A 137 17.10 3.87 -19.80
N GLU A 138 17.21 3.12 -20.90
CA GLU A 138 18.42 3.01 -21.72
C GLU A 138 18.80 4.35 -22.35
N ASN A 139 17.81 5.09 -22.88
CA ASN A 139 18.01 6.43 -23.44
C ASN A 139 18.26 7.48 -22.36
N LYS A 140 18.27 7.11 -21.07
CA LYS A 140 18.45 7.99 -19.91
C LYS A 140 17.46 9.16 -19.88
N THR A 141 16.29 9.01 -20.49
CA THR A 141 15.19 9.97 -20.42
C THR A 141 14.72 10.13 -18.97
N TYR A 142 14.70 9.01 -18.22
CA TYR A 142 14.45 8.98 -16.79
C TYR A 142 15.56 8.23 -16.03
N PRO A 143 15.95 8.68 -14.81
CA PRO A 143 17.03 8.04 -14.06
C PRO A 143 16.63 6.69 -13.43
N SER A 144 15.32 6.42 -13.26
CA SER A 144 14.78 5.19 -12.66
C SER A 144 13.31 5.04 -13.02
N LYS A 145 12.75 3.83 -12.87
CA LYS A 145 11.30 3.59 -13.05
C LYS A 145 10.44 4.50 -12.19
N SER A 146 10.84 4.73 -10.96
CA SER A 146 10.13 5.59 -10.02
C SER A 146 10.06 7.08 -10.43
N ALA A 147 10.92 7.51 -11.36
CA ALA A 147 10.89 8.86 -11.90
C ALA A 147 9.94 9.02 -13.10
N ILE A 148 9.42 7.92 -13.66
CA ILE A 148 8.51 7.91 -14.81
C ILE A 148 7.09 8.29 -14.35
N PRO A 149 6.50 9.39 -14.83
CA PRO A 149 5.18 9.85 -14.38
C PRO A 149 4.04 8.85 -14.56
N LEU A 150 3.98 8.13 -15.69
CA LEU A 150 2.97 7.09 -15.91
C LEU A 150 3.16 5.89 -14.99
N TYR A 151 4.40 5.47 -14.73
CA TYR A 151 4.67 4.41 -13.75
C TYR A 151 4.18 4.80 -12.35
N THR A 152 4.48 6.04 -11.93
CA THR A 152 4.02 6.58 -10.65
C THR A 152 2.48 6.71 -10.61
N SER A 153 1.84 7.03 -11.75
CA SER A 153 0.38 7.04 -11.87
C SER A 153 -0.24 5.65 -11.62
N ILE A 154 0.37 4.60 -12.18
CA ILE A 154 -0.11 3.21 -12.02
C ILE A 154 0.15 2.73 -10.58
N THR A 155 1.38 2.85 -10.09
CA THR A 155 1.79 2.29 -8.80
C THR A 155 1.28 3.12 -7.61
N THR A 156 1.68 4.39 -7.54
CA THR A 156 1.30 5.27 -6.43
C THR A 156 -0.12 5.81 -6.63
N GLY A 157 -0.49 6.26 -7.82
CA GLY A 157 -1.83 6.79 -8.09
C GLY A 157 -2.90 5.71 -7.99
N PHE A 158 -2.90 4.77 -8.91
CA PHE A 158 -3.95 3.77 -9.05
C PHE A 158 -3.85 2.67 -7.97
N CYS A 159 -2.80 1.84 -7.99
CA CYS A 159 -2.69 0.71 -7.04
C CYS A 159 -2.74 1.18 -5.59
N GLY A 160 -2.03 2.26 -5.27
CA GLY A 160 -2.02 2.81 -3.93
C GLY A 160 -3.35 3.40 -3.49
N THR A 161 -4.24 3.80 -4.41
CA THR A 161 -5.58 4.30 -4.09
C THR A 161 -6.63 3.19 -4.15
N VAL A 162 -6.48 2.17 -5.00
CA VAL A 162 -7.35 0.98 -4.98
C VAL A 162 -7.20 0.24 -3.65
N SER A 163 -5.97 0.06 -3.16
CA SER A 163 -5.71 -0.54 -1.85
C SER A 163 -5.85 0.48 -0.72
N SER A 164 -6.20 0.01 0.48
CA SER A 164 -6.33 0.87 1.66
C SER A 164 -5.96 0.13 2.94
N PHE A 165 -4.90 0.58 3.61
CA PHE A 165 -4.47 0.01 4.89
C PHE A 165 -5.39 0.43 6.04
N SER A 166 -5.84 1.69 6.07
CA SER A 166 -6.73 2.19 7.11
C SER A 166 -8.09 1.49 7.12
N THR A 167 -8.63 1.17 5.95
CA THR A 167 -9.89 0.42 5.83
C THR A 167 -9.75 -1.02 6.34
N VAL A 168 -8.59 -1.66 6.14
CA VAL A 168 -8.30 -2.98 6.74
C VAL A 168 -8.35 -2.92 8.25
N LEU A 169 -7.73 -1.90 8.85
CA LEU A 169 -7.71 -1.75 10.30
C LEU A 169 -9.07 -1.36 10.88
N LEU A 170 -9.87 -0.58 10.15
CA LEU A 170 -11.25 -0.29 10.52
C LEU A 170 -12.12 -1.56 10.49
N ASP A 171 -11.96 -2.41 9.45
CA ASP A 171 -12.65 -3.71 9.36
C ASP A 171 -12.23 -4.64 10.51
N ALA A 172 -10.93 -4.72 10.80
CA ALA A 172 -10.41 -5.48 11.93
C ALA A 172 -10.96 -4.97 13.28
N PHE A 173 -11.05 -3.65 13.46
CA PHE A 173 -11.65 -3.05 14.65
C PHE A 173 -13.15 -3.36 14.73
N ASN A 174 -13.91 -3.13 13.68
CA ASN A 174 -15.35 -3.35 13.67
C ASN A 174 -15.72 -4.80 13.99
N LYS A 175 -14.97 -5.78 13.49
CA LYS A 175 -15.18 -7.19 13.82
C LYS A 175 -14.72 -7.53 15.23
N SER A 176 -13.55 -7.08 15.65
CA SER A 176 -13.04 -7.39 16.99
C SER A 176 -13.85 -6.77 18.12
N ALA A 177 -14.44 -5.59 17.90
CA ALA A 177 -15.25 -4.86 18.87
C ALA A 177 -16.78 -5.06 18.68
N ASP A 178 -17.20 -5.88 17.72
CA ASP A 178 -18.61 -6.10 17.34
C ASP A 178 -19.38 -4.81 17.04
N THR A 179 -18.74 -3.90 16.28
CA THR A 179 -19.31 -2.59 15.91
C THR A 179 -19.69 -2.50 14.44
N SER A 180 -19.78 -3.62 13.73
CA SER A 180 -20.15 -3.68 12.32
C SER A 180 -21.55 -3.12 12.08
N ILE A 181 -21.71 -2.27 11.05
CA ILE A 181 -23.00 -1.64 10.70
C ILE A 181 -24.03 -2.73 10.34
N GLY A 182 -25.19 -2.68 11.00
CA GLY A 182 -26.30 -3.61 10.72
C GLY A 182 -26.05 -5.07 11.11
N LYS A 183 -24.94 -5.40 11.77
CA LYS A 183 -24.60 -6.78 12.15
C LYS A 183 -23.98 -6.80 13.56
N HIS A 184 -24.66 -7.46 14.50
CA HIS A 184 -24.09 -7.82 15.79
C HIS A 184 -23.93 -9.33 15.86
N PHE A 185 -22.70 -9.80 16.07
CA PHE A 185 -22.36 -11.23 16.01
C PHE A 185 -22.62 -11.97 17.32
N GLN A 186 -22.87 -11.28 18.43
CA GLN A 186 -23.10 -11.85 19.76
C GLN A 186 -22.04 -12.90 20.14
N TYR A 187 -20.78 -12.50 20.18
CA TYR A 187 -19.67 -13.42 20.50
C TYR A 187 -19.90 -14.11 21.86
N PRO A 188 -19.69 -15.44 21.94
CA PRO A 188 -19.86 -16.18 23.19
C PRO A 188 -18.98 -15.67 24.34
N ASN A 189 -17.82 -15.11 24.02
CA ASN A 189 -16.93 -14.44 24.97
C ASN A 189 -15.98 -13.46 24.24
N ARG A 190 -15.25 -12.63 25.01
CA ARG A 190 -14.37 -11.58 24.47
C ARG A 190 -13.16 -12.11 23.69
N ALA A 191 -12.76 -13.38 23.87
CA ALA A 191 -11.65 -13.97 23.12
C ALA A 191 -11.96 -14.08 21.60
N TYR A 192 -13.23 -14.20 21.23
CA TYR A 192 -13.63 -14.22 19.83
C TYR A 192 -13.26 -12.92 19.10
N GLY A 193 -13.28 -11.76 19.77
CA GLY A 193 -12.81 -10.50 19.18
C GLY A 193 -11.31 -10.56 18.78
N ILE A 194 -10.47 -11.24 19.54
CA ILE A 194 -9.05 -11.45 19.20
C ILE A 194 -8.94 -12.36 17.97
N MET A 195 -9.72 -13.43 17.91
CA MET A 195 -9.70 -14.35 16.77
C MET A 195 -10.20 -13.66 15.49
N GLU A 196 -11.23 -12.81 15.58
CA GLU A 196 -11.73 -12.01 14.45
C GLU A 196 -10.68 -10.99 13.98
N PHE A 197 -9.97 -10.30 14.89
CA PHE A 197 -8.84 -9.45 14.52
C PHE A 197 -7.79 -10.23 13.73
N LEU A 198 -7.37 -11.38 14.24
CA LEU A 198 -6.37 -12.22 13.57
C LEU A 198 -6.87 -12.72 12.22
N ALA A 199 -8.12 -13.17 12.13
CA ALA A 199 -8.72 -13.64 10.89
C ALA A 199 -8.74 -12.54 9.80
N VAL A 200 -9.13 -11.31 10.16
CA VAL A 200 -9.11 -10.18 9.23
C VAL A 200 -7.68 -9.88 8.76
N ILE A 201 -6.74 -9.72 9.69
CA ILE A 201 -5.36 -9.35 9.33
C ILE A 201 -4.71 -10.44 8.48
N LEU A 202 -4.81 -11.71 8.88
CA LEU A 202 -4.22 -12.83 8.13
C LEU A 202 -4.83 -12.95 6.72
N THR A 203 -6.14 -12.83 6.60
CA THR A 203 -6.81 -12.93 5.30
C THR A 203 -6.46 -11.74 4.40
N GLN A 204 -6.53 -10.52 4.92
CA GLN A 204 -6.25 -9.29 4.16
C GLN A 204 -4.79 -9.25 3.68
N LEU A 205 -3.84 -9.48 4.58
CA LEU A 205 -2.42 -9.44 4.22
C LEU A 205 -2.01 -10.66 3.39
N GLY A 206 -2.48 -11.86 3.75
CA GLY A 206 -2.16 -13.09 3.02
C GLY A 206 -2.64 -13.06 1.57
N LEU A 207 -3.89 -12.64 1.32
CA LEU A 207 -4.40 -12.50 -0.04
C LEU A 207 -3.70 -11.35 -0.79
N SER A 208 -3.34 -10.26 -0.12
CA SER A 208 -2.58 -9.16 -0.74
C SER A 208 -1.18 -9.62 -1.16
N MET A 209 -0.48 -10.40 -0.32
CA MET A 209 0.81 -11.03 -0.67
C MET A 209 0.67 -11.98 -1.86
N MET A 210 -0.35 -12.86 -1.81
CA MET A 210 -0.64 -13.77 -2.92
C MET A 210 -0.92 -13.00 -4.22
N GLY A 211 -1.72 -11.93 -4.15
CA GLY A 211 -2.01 -11.07 -5.31
C GLY A 211 -0.75 -10.46 -5.92
N PHE A 212 0.18 -9.98 -5.09
CA PHE A 212 1.46 -9.43 -5.55
C PHE A 212 2.30 -10.47 -6.31
N HIS A 213 2.41 -11.69 -5.76
CA HIS A 213 3.12 -12.78 -6.44
C HIS A 213 2.43 -13.23 -7.73
N ILE A 214 1.09 -13.32 -7.74
CA ILE A 214 0.35 -13.63 -8.98
C ILE A 214 0.65 -12.58 -10.05
N GLY A 215 0.68 -11.28 -9.69
CA GLY A 215 1.03 -10.22 -10.62
C GLY A 215 2.41 -10.40 -11.23
N LYS A 216 3.42 -10.71 -10.41
CA LYS A 216 4.77 -11.02 -10.88
C LYS A 216 4.80 -12.22 -11.83
N HIS A 217 4.17 -13.33 -11.45
CA HIS A 217 4.13 -14.55 -12.28
C HIS A 217 3.38 -14.33 -13.60
N LEU A 218 2.27 -13.58 -13.58
CA LEU A 218 1.55 -13.25 -14.82
C LEU A 218 2.43 -12.50 -15.81
N LEU A 219 3.23 -11.55 -15.30
CA LEU A 219 4.15 -10.82 -16.16
C LEU A 219 5.22 -11.75 -16.75
N GLN A 220 5.84 -12.62 -15.95
CA GLN A 220 6.85 -13.57 -16.43
C GLN A 220 6.31 -14.48 -17.55
N VAL A 221 5.03 -14.84 -17.52
CA VAL A 221 4.38 -15.59 -18.60
C VAL A 221 4.14 -14.71 -19.83
N CYS A 222 3.77 -13.44 -19.61
CA CYS A 222 3.44 -12.51 -20.69
C CYS A 222 4.65 -11.77 -21.26
N ASP A 223 5.80 -11.80 -20.62
CA ASP A 223 6.99 -10.99 -20.94
C ASP A 223 7.46 -11.18 -22.39
N LYS A 224 7.30 -12.38 -22.91
CA LYS A 224 7.59 -12.72 -24.33
C LYS A 224 6.75 -11.92 -25.34
N TYR A 225 5.62 -11.37 -24.91
CA TYR A 225 4.68 -10.63 -25.75
C TYR A 225 4.70 -9.13 -25.49
N VAL A 226 5.42 -8.69 -24.45
CA VAL A 226 5.57 -7.28 -24.08
C VAL A 226 6.78 -6.73 -24.82
N SER A 227 6.55 -5.76 -25.69
CA SER A 227 7.64 -5.00 -26.34
C SER A 227 7.84 -3.67 -25.63
N SER A 228 9.07 -3.15 -25.64
CA SER A 228 9.41 -1.88 -25.05
C SER A 228 8.61 -0.72 -25.69
N MET A 229 8.18 0.21 -24.85
CA MET A 229 7.42 1.38 -25.30
C MET A 229 8.34 2.41 -25.94
N THR A 230 8.03 2.84 -27.17
CA THR A 230 8.77 3.92 -27.82
C THR A 230 8.51 5.27 -27.13
N GLU A 231 9.49 6.18 -27.16
CA GLU A 231 9.34 7.52 -26.53
C GLU A 231 8.14 8.31 -27.05
N LYS A 232 7.81 8.18 -28.34
CA LYS A 232 6.66 8.87 -28.92
C LYS A 232 5.32 8.37 -28.38
N VAL A 233 5.18 7.05 -28.25
CA VAL A 233 3.98 6.43 -27.66
C VAL A 233 3.89 6.79 -26.18
N TYR A 234 4.99 6.74 -25.47
CA TYR A 234 5.07 7.14 -24.08
C TYR A 234 4.60 8.59 -23.87
N LEU A 235 5.16 9.55 -24.63
CA LEU A 235 4.80 10.96 -24.55
C LEU A 235 3.32 11.20 -24.83
N PHE A 236 2.78 10.50 -25.84
CA PHE A 236 1.35 10.56 -26.16
C PHE A 236 0.49 10.08 -24.97
N LEU A 237 0.82 8.94 -24.37
CA LEU A 237 0.11 8.37 -23.23
C LEU A 237 0.25 9.25 -21.98
N GLU A 238 1.41 9.85 -21.75
CA GLU A 238 1.62 10.78 -20.63
C GLU A 238 0.74 12.04 -20.77
N ILE A 239 0.73 12.66 -21.95
CA ILE A 239 -0.12 13.83 -22.22
C ILE A 239 -1.61 13.47 -22.12
N LEU A 240 -2.00 12.33 -22.67
CA LEU A 240 -3.38 11.83 -22.58
C LEU A 240 -3.80 11.62 -21.12
N SER A 241 -2.96 10.99 -20.34
CA SER A 241 -3.20 10.74 -18.90
C SER A 241 -3.34 12.05 -18.13
N MET A 242 -2.48 13.05 -18.39
CA MET A 242 -2.60 14.37 -17.76
C MET A 242 -3.90 15.07 -18.15
N ALA A 243 -4.26 15.05 -19.44
CA ALA A 243 -5.50 15.66 -19.93
C ALA A 243 -6.74 15.01 -19.31
N LEU A 244 -6.76 13.66 -19.21
CA LEU A 244 -7.81 12.91 -18.55
C LEU A 244 -7.89 13.25 -17.05
N GLY A 245 -6.76 13.39 -16.37
CA GLY A 245 -6.72 13.78 -14.95
C GLY A 245 -7.38 15.13 -14.71
N VAL A 246 -7.06 16.14 -15.51
CA VAL A 246 -7.66 17.48 -15.44
C VAL A 246 -9.16 17.40 -15.77
N SER A 247 -9.53 16.71 -16.84
CA SER A 247 -10.93 16.57 -17.26
C SER A 247 -11.78 15.89 -16.19
N LEU A 248 -11.27 14.85 -15.54
CA LEU A 248 -11.97 14.13 -14.47
C LEU A 248 -12.19 15.03 -13.24
N ILE A 249 -11.23 15.89 -12.86
CA ILE A 249 -11.44 16.88 -11.79
C ILE A 249 -12.57 17.84 -12.16
N ILE A 250 -12.53 18.40 -13.36
CA ILE A 250 -13.56 19.34 -13.84
C ILE A 250 -14.95 18.67 -13.81
N ILE A 251 -15.06 17.46 -14.37
CA ILE A 251 -16.30 16.67 -14.37
C ILE A 251 -16.76 16.42 -12.92
N THR A 252 -15.86 16.06 -12.03
CA THR A 252 -16.19 15.82 -10.61
C THR A 252 -16.76 17.08 -9.95
N CYS A 253 -16.14 18.24 -10.16
CA CYS A 253 -16.64 19.52 -9.63
C CYS A 253 -18.04 19.86 -10.18
N PHE A 254 -18.28 19.64 -11.48
CA PHE A 254 -19.61 19.81 -12.07
C PHE A 254 -20.64 18.87 -11.46
N LEU A 255 -20.31 17.57 -11.30
CA LEU A 255 -21.22 16.59 -10.72
C LEU A 255 -21.57 16.93 -9.27
N ILE A 256 -20.63 17.44 -8.47
CA ILE A 256 -20.90 17.91 -7.10
C ILE A 256 -21.87 19.10 -7.10
N GLY A 257 -21.72 20.03 -8.03
CA GLY A 257 -22.59 21.20 -8.13
C GLY A 257 -24.01 20.90 -8.62
N PHE A 258 -24.14 20.07 -9.67
CA PHE A 258 -25.43 19.87 -10.36
C PHE A 258 -26.23 18.66 -9.87
N LYS A 259 -25.57 17.57 -9.42
CA LYS A 259 -26.25 16.39 -8.84
C LYS A 259 -26.27 16.45 -7.32
N SER A 260 -27.20 17.23 -6.77
CA SER A 260 -27.28 17.47 -5.33
C SER A 260 -27.90 16.33 -4.52
N HIS A 261 -28.53 15.33 -5.14
CA HIS A 261 -29.26 14.24 -4.46
C HIS A 261 -28.86 12.86 -4.96
N GLY A 262 -28.75 11.88 -4.02
CA GLY A 262 -28.56 10.46 -4.31
C GLY A 262 -27.21 9.87 -3.92
N ALA A 263 -27.08 8.54 -4.05
CA ALA A 263 -25.92 7.72 -3.69
C ALA A 263 -24.63 8.15 -4.41
N TRP A 264 -24.72 8.74 -5.60
CA TRP A 264 -23.59 9.25 -6.38
C TRP A 264 -22.77 10.34 -5.67
N ARG A 265 -23.36 11.05 -4.70
CA ARG A 265 -22.69 12.14 -4.02
C ARG A 265 -21.50 11.68 -3.20
N SER A 266 -21.59 10.53 -2.53
CA SER A 266 -20.46 9.93 -1.84
C SER A 266 -19.31 9.55 -2.79
N TRP A 267 -19.63 9.12 -4.02
CA TRP A 267 -18.63 8.81 -5.04
C TRP A 267 -17.90 10.05 -5.53
N THR A 268 -18.65 11.12 -5.84
CA THR A 268 -18.07 12.37 -6.36
C THR A 268 -17.18 13.05 -5.31
N PHE A 269 -17.55 13.05 -4.02
CA PHE A 269 -16.66 13.54 -2.98
C PHE A 269 -15.42 12.66 -2.81
N SER A 270 -15.55 11.33 -2.93
CA SER A 270 -14.38 10.44 -2.89
C SER A 270 -13.43 10.72 -4.06
N MET A 271 -13.94 10.95 -5.27
CA MET A 271 -13.14 11.35 -6.44
C MET A 271 -12.42 12.69 -6.24
N LEU A 272 -13.09 13.66 -5.60
CA LEU A 272 -12.52 14.98 -5.32
C LEU A 272 -11.36 14.91 -4.34
N PHE A 273 -11.49 14.10 -3.27
CA PHE A 273 -10.50 14.05 -2.19
C PHE A 273 -9.36 13.06 -2.43
N ALA A 274 -9.51 12.06 -3.30
CA ALA A 274 -8.49 11.05 -3.57
C ALA A 274 -7.16 11.63 -4.07
N PRO A 275 -7.10 12.59 -5.00
CA PRO A 275 -5.84 13.17 -5.45
C PRO A 275 -5.02 13.80 -4.32
N PHE A 276 -5.66 14.47 -3.37
CA PHE A 276 -4.96 15.09 -2.23
C PHE A 276 -4.30 14.05 -1.32
N GLY A 277 -5.01 12.94 -1.03
CA GLY A 277 -4.44 11.83 -0.25
C GLY A 277 -3.26 11.18 -0.97
N ALA A 278 -3.40 10.89 -2.27
CA ALA A 278 -2.34 10.27 -3.07
C ALA A 278 -1.10 11.18 -3.20
N VAL A 279 -1.29 12.49 -3.43
CA VAL A 279 -0.20 13.47 -3.51
C VAL A 279 0.51 13.62 -2.17
N LEU A 280 -0.23 13.69 -1.06
CA LEU A 280 0.35 13.76 0.28
C LEU A 280 1.20 12.51 0.55
N ARG A 281 0.69 11.31 0.26
CA ARG A 281 1.43 10.06 0.40
C ARG A 281 2.69 10.05 -0.46
N PHE A 282 2.60 10.44 -1.72
CA PHE A 282 3.76 10.54 -2.61
C PHE A 282 4.87 11.41 -2.01
N TYR A 283 4.53 12.58 -1.47
CA TYR A 283 5.54 13.43 -0.85
C TYR A 283 6.08 12.87 0.47
N MET A 284 5.21 12.28 1.31
CA MET A 284 5.65 11.66 2.57
C MET A 284 6.64 10.53 2.29
N SER A 285 6.32 9.64 1.36
CA SER A 285 7.19 8.52 1.00
C SER A 285 8.50 9.05 0.40
N LYS A 286 8.42 9.99 -0.54
CA LYS A 286 9.60 10.57 -1.18
C LYS A 286 10.59 11.21 -0.20
N TYR A 287 10.11 11.93 0.82
CA TYR A 287 10.97 12.65 1.74
C TYR A 287 11.32 11.88 3.01
N LEU A 288 10.52 10.89 3.40
CA LEU A 288 10.69 10.20 4.67
C LEU A 288 11.21 8.76 4.52
N ASN A 289 10.97 8.06 3.39
CA ASN A 289 11.41 6.66 3.24
C ASN A 289 12.94 6.51 3.32
N THR A 290 13.69 7.51 2.88
CA THR A 290 15.16 7.50 2.91
C THR A 290 15.75 7.87 4.27
N LYS A 291 14.95 8.34 5.24
CA LYS A 291 15.48 8.83 6.52
C LYS A 291 15.88 7.72 7.49
N ILE A 292 15.18 6.59 7.46
CA ILE A 292 15.48 5.44 8.32
C ILE A 292 15.82 4.25 7.46
N LYS A 293 17.04 3.77 7.59
CA LYS A 293 17.54 2.59 6.89
C LYS A 293 16.69 1.36 7.27
N ASN A 294 16.30 0.56 6.29
CA ASN A 294 15.52 -0.66 6.48
C ASN A 294 14.13 -0.47 7.16
N PHE A 295 13.59 0.75 7.13
CA PHE A 295 12.23 1.02 7.60
C PHE A 295 11.61 2.14 6.75
N PRO A 296 10.62 1.83 5.88
CA PRO A 296 9.95 2.80 5.01
C PRO A 296 9.09 3.78 5.82
N MET A 297 9.75 4.79 6.41
CA MET A 297 9.11 5.71 7.35
C MET A 297 8.02 6.55 6.72
N GLY A 298 8.13 6.88 5.43
CA GLY A 298 7.13 7.67 4.72
C GLY A 298 5.82 6.92 4.53
N THR A 299 5.89 5.68 4.06
CA THR A 299 4.70 4.81 3.93
C THR A 299 4.10 4.49 5.30
N PHE A 300 4.94 4.20 6.30
CA PHE A 300 4.49 4.02 7.67
C PHE A 300 3.71 5.25 8.16
N ALA A 301 4.30 6.44 8.07
CA ALA A 301 3.68 7.68 8.55
C ALA A 301 2.39 8.01 7.78
N ALA A 302 2.35 7.79 6.47
CA ALA A 302 1.14 7.97 5.65
C ALA A 302 0.03 7.00 6.09
N ASN A 303 0.36 5.73 6.31
CA ASN A 303 -0.60 4.74 6.80
C ASN A 303 -1.10 5.07 8.21
N MET A 304 -0.24 5.50 9.12
CA MET A 304 -0.63 5.89 10.48
C MET A 304 -1.49 7.16 10.48
N LEU A 305 -1.08 8.19 9.74
CA LEU A 305 -1.84 9.44 9.64
C LEU A 305 -3.24 9.19 9.03
N GLY A 306 -3.31 8.45 7.92
CA GLY A 306 -4.58 8.13 7.28
C GLY A 306 -5.48 7.25 8.16
N THR A 307 -4.91 6.33 8.94
CA THR A 307 -5.64 5.50 9.92
C THR A 307 -6.21 6.35 11.05
N LEU A 308 -5.44 7.28 11.59
CA LEU A 308 -5.89 8.19 12.64
C LEU A 308 -7.02 9.10 12.14
N LEU A 309 -6.85 9.68 10.94
CA LEU A 309 -7.89 10.53 10.34
C LEU A 309 -9.16 9.74 10.02
N LEU A 310 -9.04 8.52 9.50
CA LEU A 310 -10.18 7.64 9.26
C LEU A 310 -10.94 7.35 10.56
N ALA A 311 -10.22 7.04 11.65
CA ALA A 311 -10.85 6.82 12.95
C ALA A 311 -11.61 8.07 13.44
N ILE A 312 -11.03 9.27 13.28
CA ILE A 312 -11.69 10.53 13.65
C ILE A 312 -12.93 10.77 12.79
N PHE A 313 -12.84 10.63 11.46
CA PHE A 313 -13.98 10.87 10.58
C PHE A 313 -15.09 9.83 10.79
N THR A 314 -14.75 8.57 11.01
CA THR A 314 -15.70 7.52 11.41
C THR A 314 -16.39 7.87 12.74
N LEU A 315 -15.63 8.38 13.71
CA LEU A 315 -16.20 8.86 14.98
C LEU A 315 -17.18 10.01 14.76
N LEU A 316 -16.83 11.00 13.94
CA LEU A 316 -17.72 12.12 13.61
C LEU A 316 -18.99 11.68 12.88
N GLY A 317 -18.88 10.64 12.03
CA GLY A 317 -20.00 10.07 11.28
C GLY A 317 -20.95 9.20 12.11
N ARG A 318 -20.40 8.49 13.14
CA ARG A 318 -21.11 7.46 13.91
C ARG A 318 -21.30 7.82 15.40
N GLY A 319 -20.70 8.90 15.89
CA GLY A 319 -20.72 9.27 17.29
C GLY A 319 -22.05 9.91 17.73
N LYS A 320 -22.32 9.81 19.02
CA LYS A 320 -23.46 10.45 19.73
C LYS A 320 -22.96 11.49 20.74
N LEU A 321 -23.66 12.57 20.88
CA LEU A 321 -23.49 13.50 22.00
C LEU A 321 -24.17 12.98 23.27
N PRO A 322 -23.81 13.50 24.47
CA PRO A 322 -24.64 13.32 25.66
C PRO A 322 -26.08 13.69 25.31
N LEU A 323 -27.09 12.97 25.80
CA LEU A 323 -28.50 13.06 25.41
C LEU A 323 -28.88 12.29 24.11
N GLY A 324 -28.02 11.44 23.56
CA GLY A 324 -28.34 10.56 22.45
C GLY A 324 -28.40 11.23 21.07
N ARG A 325 -28.11 12.55 20.95
CA ARG A 325 -28.07 13.26 19.67
C ARG A 325 -26.84 12.82 18.87
N ARG A 326 -27.00 12.56 17.58
CA ARG A 326 -25.86 12.26 16.67
C ARG A 326 -24.95 13.49 16.54
N ILE A 327 -23.62 13.29 16.46
CA ILE A 327 -22.66 14.38 16.20
C ILE A 327 -22.93 14.95 14.82
N ASN A 328 -23.08 14.10 13.81
CA ASN A 328 -23.47 14.50 12.48
C ASN A 328 -24.91 14.06 12.17
N SER A 329 -25.81 15.02 12.03
CA SER A 329 -27.23 14.81 11.70
C SER A 329 -27.56 15.19 10.25
N HIS A 330 -26.63 15.82 9.52
CA HIS A 330 -26.86 16.31 8.16
C HIS A 330 -26.37 15.29 7.12
N ILE A 331 -27.23 14.95 6.13
CA ILE A 331 -26.91 14.06 5.03
C ILE A 331 -25.70 14.56 4.23
N MET A 332 -25.60 15.88 4.01
CA MET A 332 -24.44 16.48 3.31
C MET A 332 -23.14 16.23 4.08
N GLY A 333 -23.13 16.48 5.38
CA GLY A 333 -21.97 16.21 6.24
C GLY A 333 -21.56 14.74 6.22
N CYS A 334 -22.54 13.83 6.19
CA CYS A 334 -22.30 12.40 6.09
C CYS A 334 -21.60 12.04 4.74
N HIS A 335 -22.10 12.56 3.61
CA HIS A 335 -21.46 12.30 2.30
C HIS A 335 -20.05 12.90 2.19
N VAL A 336 -19.79 14.05 2.80
CA VAL A 336 -18.44 14.64 2.87
C VAL A 336 -17.50 13.76 3.70
N LEU A 337 -17.96 13.27 4.87
CA LEU A 337 -17.18 12.36 5.70
C LEU A 337 -16.86 11.06 4.97
N ILE A 338 -17.83 10.43 4.29
CA ILE A 338 -17.58 9.25 3.45
C ILE A 338 -16.58 9.59 2.33
N GLY A 339 -16.68 10.78 1.73
CA GLY A 339 -15.74 11.24 0.72
C GLY A 339 -14.31 11.39 1.26
N LEU A 340 -14.15 11.87 2.50
CA LEU A 340 -12.86 11.97 3.19
C LEU A 340 -12.34 10.59 3.60
N ASP A 341 -13.19 9.72 4.10
CA ASP A 341 -12.84 8.35 4.48
C ASP A 341 -12.35 7.55 3.27
N ASP A 342 -13.19 7.43 2.25
CA ASP A 342 -12.87 6.65 1.05
C ASP A 342 -11.89 7.38 0.14
N GLY A 343 -12.08 8.67 -0.10
CA GLY A 343 -11.26 9.46 -1.01
C GLY A 343 -9.89 9.75 -0.40
N PHE A 344 -9.84 10.62 0.61
CA PHE A 344 -8.60 11.11 1.17
C PHE A 344 -7.84 10.04 1.97
N CYS A 345 -8.44 9.48 3.02
CA CYS A 345 -7.77 8.49 3.88
C CYS A 345 -7.46 7.21 3.11
N GLY A 346 -8.39 6.75 2.26
CA GLY A 346 -8.17 5.58 1.44
C GLY A 346 -7.09 5.75 0.37
N ALA A 347 -6.86 6.96 -0.16
CA ALA A 347 -5.76 7.24 -1.08
C ALA A 347 -4.44 7.56 -0.35
N LEU A 348 -4.52 8.11 0.87
CA LEU A 348 -3.35 8.37 1.71
C LEU A 348 -2.73 7.07 2.23
N THR A 349 -3.54 6.07 2.58
CA THR A 349 -3.07 4.75 3.05
C THR A 349 -3.01 3.74 1.91
N THR A 350 -2.11 2.76 2.03
CA THR A 350 -1.87 1.78 0.97
C THR A 350 -1.46 0.42 1.52
N VAL A 351 -2.00 -0.66 0.94
CA VAL A 351 -1.52 -2.03 1.16
C VAL A 351 -0.59 -2.46 0.02
N SER A 352 -0.84 -2.03 -1.22
CA SER A 352 -0.05 -2.50 -2.37
C SER A 352 1.42 -2.05 -2.31
N THR A 353 1.69 -0.78 -1.97
CA THR A 353 3.07 -0.31 -1.72
C THR A 353 3.67 -0.98 -0.48
N PHE A 354 2.86 -1.13 0.58
CA PHE A 354 3.29 -1.83 1.80
C PHE A 354 3.74 -3.27 1.51
N MET A 355 3.01 -4.03 0.67
CA MET A 355 3.43 -5.38 0.24
C MET A 355 4.74 -5.34 -0.55
N ALA A 356 4.87 -4.45 -1.53
CA ALA A 356 6.10 -4.31 -2.30
C ALA A 356 7.31 -3.99 -1.40
N GLU A 357 7.14 -3.11 -0.41
CA GLU A 357 8.18 -2.79 0.59
C GLU A 357 8.52 -3.98 1.49
N LEU A 358 7.53 -4.78 1.91
CA LEU A 358 7.77 -5.99 2.70
C LEU A 358 8.65 -7.01 1.94
N PHE A 359 8.45 -7.13 0.62
CA PHE A 359 9.27 -8.02 -0.21
C PHE A 359 10.65 -7.45 -0.53
N ALA A 360 10.79 -6.13 -0.59
CA ALA A 360 12.08 -5.46 -0.80
C ALA A 360 13.00 -5.49 0.43
N LEU A 361 12.44 -5.68 1.62
CA LEU A 361 13.19 -5.70 2.87
C LEU A 361 13.71 -7.10 3.22
N LYS A 362 14.89 -7.17 3.85
CA LYS A 362 15.40 -8.42 4.46
C LYS A 362 14.40 -8.95 5.49
N THR A 363 14.26 -10.26 5.61
CA THR A 363 13.25 -10.98 6.39
C THR A 363 12.98 -10.37 7.78
N PHE A 364 14.01 -10.14 8.59
CA PHE A 364 13.85 -9.56 9.92
C PHE A 364 13.25 -8.15 9.89
N HIS A 365 13.70 -7.30 8.98
CA HIS A 365 13.22 -5.93 8.85
C HIS A 365 11.79 -5.89 8.28
N SER A 366 11.47 -6.80 7.37
CA SER A 366 10.13 -6.99 6.82
C SER A 366 9.12 -7.32 7.91
N TYR A 367 9.38 -8.36 8.71
CA TYR A 367 8.49 -8.72 9.83
C TYR A 367 8.37 -7.60 10.86
N ARG A 368 9.48 -6.95 11.23
CA ARG A 368 9.45 -5.80 12.15
C ARG A 368 8.58 -4.68 11.63
N TYR A 369 8.76 -4.30 10.35
CA TYR A 369 7.97 -3.26 9.70
C TYR A 369 6.49 -3.64 9.64
N GLY A 370 6.18 -4.87 9.22
CA GLY A 370 4.83 -5.38 9.12
C GLY A 370 4.09 -5.39 10.47
N ILE A 371 4.68 -6.01 11.49
CA ILE A 371 4.07 -6.12 12.82
C ILE A 371 3.89 -4.74 13.45
N VAL A 372 4.92 -3.88 13.43
CA VAL A 372 4.82 -2.52 13.99
C VAL A 372 3.73 -1.72 13.29
N SER A 373 3.63 -1.79 11.96
CA SER A 373 2.59 -1.08 11.21
C SER A 373 1.18 -1.52 11.60
N VAL A 374 0.92 -2.81 11.67
CA VAL A 374 -0.40 -3.35 12.05
C VAL A 374 -0.74 -3.01 13.50
N MET A 375 0.20 -3.23 14.43
CA MET A 375 -0.06 -3.03 15.86
C MET A 375 -0.26 -1.56 16.21
N VAL A 376 0.58 -0.65 15.68
CA VAL A 376 0.44 0.79 15.94
C VAL A 376 -0.85 1.32 15.28
N GLY A 377 -1.14 0.93 14.04
CA GLY A 377 -2.36 1.36 13.38
C GLY A 377 -3.62 0.84 14.06
N TYR A 378 -3.63 -0.41 14.52
CA TYR A 378 -4.76 -0.94 15.30
C TYR A 378 -4.91 -0.25 16.66
N ALA A 379 -3.79 0.05 17.34
CA ALA A 379 -3.83 0.81 18.60
C ALA A 379 -4.44 2.21 18.40
N LEU A 380 -4.18 2.90 17.29
CA LEU A 380 -4.84 4.17 16.96
C LEU A 380 -6.36 4.02 16.80
N MET A 381 -6.82 2.95 16.11
CA MET A 381 -8.26 2.66 16.01
C MET A 381 -8.88 2.42 17.40
N VAL A 382 -8.24 1.62 18.24
CA VAL A 382 -8.70 1.35 19.61
C VAL A 382 -8.71 2.61 20.47
N LEU A 383 -7.69 3.45 20.38
CA LEU A 383 -7.61 4.70 21.14
C LEU A 383 -8.74 5.68 20.78
N VAL A 384 -9.09 5.79 19.49
CA VAL A 384 -10.11 6.76 19.06
C VAL A 384 -11.51 6.13 19.09
N LEU A 385 -11.73 5.03 18.37
CA LEU A 385 -13.05 4.42 18.25
C LEU A 385 -13.40 3.52 19.44
N GLY A 386 -12.43 2.76 19.96
CA GLY A 386 -12.63 1.84 21.07
C GLY A 386 -12.97 2.59 22.36
N SER A 387 -12.18 3.60 22.74
CA SER A 387 -12.44 4.40 23.94
C SER A 387 -13.84 5.05 23.90
N TYR A 388 -14.25 5.54 22.74
CA TYR A 388 -15.56 6.13 22.56
C TYR A 388 -16.68 5.08 22.54
N ASN A 389 -16.50 3.98 21.85
CA ASN A 389 -17.49 2.91 21.76
C ASN A 389 -17.80 2.28 23.12
N TRP A 390 -16.79 2.12 23.98
CA TRP A 390 -16.97 1.52 25.31
C TRP A 390 -17.55 2.46 26.36
N THR A 391 -17.56 3.76 26.10
CA THR A 391 -18.11 4.77 27.01
C THR A 391 -19.47 5.28 26.56
N VAL A 392 -19.62 5.65 25.31
CA VAL A 392 -20.82 6.30 24.75
C VAL A 392 -21.57 5.40 23.76
N GLY A 393 -20.84 4.57 23.00
CA GLY A 393 -21.35 3.75 21.93
C GLY A 393 -21.41 4.44 20.58
N LEU A 394 -21.20 3.67 19.49
CA LEU A 394 -21.31 4.10 18.11
C LEU A 394 -22.71 3.80 17.56
N THR A 395 -23.15 4.57 16.56
CA THR A 395 -24.41 4.36 15.82
C THR A 395 -24.13 4.09 14.35
N ASP A 396 -25.18 3.73 13.60
CA ASP A 396 -25.13 3.73 12.16
C ASP A 396 -25.09 5.16 11.60
N PRO A 397 -24.39 5.42 10.50
CA PRO A 397 -24.34 6.74 9.87
C PRO A 397 -25.71 7.14 9.31
N VAL A 398 -25.91 8.46 9.09
CA VAL A 398 -27.22 9.00 8.62
C VAL A 398 -27.47 8.68 7.16
N CYS A 399 -26.44 8.45 6.36
CA CYS A 399 -26.50 8.26 4.91
C CYS A 399 -26.10 6.84 4.46
N SER A 400 -26.33 5.83 5.32
CA SER A 400 -26.11 4.42 5.02
C SER A 400 -27.24 3.87 4.14
#